data_eab2937bf9e1441086b7804a7db17821
#
_entry.id   eab2937bf9e1441086b7804a7db17821
#
_cell.length_a   1.000
_cell.length_b   1.000
_cell.length_c   1.000
_cell.angle_alpha   90.00
_cell.angle_beta   90.00
_cell.angle_gamma   90.00
#
_symmetry.space_group_name_H-M   'P 1'
#
loop_
_entity.id
_entity.type
_entity.pdbx_description
1 polymer ?
#
loop_
_entity_poly.entity_id
_entity_poly.type
_entity_poly.pdbx_seq_one_letter_code
_entity_poly.pdbx_strand_id
1 'polypeptide(L)'
;MAKIISGKELSAKLKLEMADEVKTFPAKYGRVPHLVVILVGEDPGSVSYVTGKAKASAEVGIRNTTIRKPESVTEAELLDIIAALNLDDEVDGILVQLPLPKHIDEDKVIAAIDKSKDVDGFHPLNVAALWQKQPCTLPCTPKGILKMLRTAGVEIAGKRAVVIGRSNIVGLPVSKLLLDANATVTMAHSRTRDLAEVTRGAEILVVAIGRPKFVTADMVSEGTVVIDVGVNRDPETGKLCGDVDFAAVESKASVITPVPGGVGPMTICCLMENTIECFLRRAGR
;
A
#
# COMPACT_ATOMS: atom_id res chain seq x y z
N MET A 1 1.30 -0.47 -28.21
CA MET A 1 1.91 -0.95 -26.94
C MET A 1 1.47 -0.06 -25.80
N ALA A 2 1.14 -0.64 -24.67
CA ALA A 2 0.74 0.10 -23.49
C ALA A 2 1.86 1.03 -22.97
N LYS A 3 1.48 2.17 -22.37
CA LYS A 3 2.39 2.95 -21.53
C LYS A 3 2.61 2.21 -20.22
N ILE A 4 3.84 1.82 -19.92
CA ILE A 4 4.18 1.15 -18.67
C ILE A 4 4.37 2.21 -17.57
N ILE A 5 3.67 2.05 -16.43
CA ILE A 5 3.90 2.88 -15.25
C ILE A 5 4.89 2.17 -14.33
N SER A 6 6.13 2.64 -14.34
CA SER A 6 7.17 2.16 -13.42
C SER A 6 7.00 2.78 -12.03
N GLY A 7 6.46 2.01 -11.09
CA GLY A 7 6.43 2.42 -9.68
C GLY A 7 7.82 2.49 -9.07
N LYS A 8 8.77 1.71 -9.58
CA LYS A 8 10.17 1.77 -9.17
C LYS A 8 10.80 3.15 -9.47
N GLU A 9 10.60 3.67 -10.68
CA GLU A 9 11.14 4.98 -11.07
C GLU A 9 10.42 6.11 -10.33
N LEU A 10 9.08 6.05 -10.25
CA LEU A 10 8.30 7.05 -9.53
C LEU A 10 8.67 7.09 -8.05
N SER A 11 8.79 5.93 -7.40
CA SER A 11 9.17 5.86 -5.99
C SER A 11 10.57 6.38 -5.73
N ALA A 12 11.52 6.15 -6.64
CA ALA A 12 12.88 6.68 -6.53
C ALA A 12 12.88 8.21 -6.56
N LYS A 13 12.14 8.81 -7.51
CA LYS A 13 11.97 10.27 -7.61
C LYS A 13 11.36 10.85 -6.32
N LEU A 14 10.22 10.31 -5.88
CA LEU A 14 9.52 10.82 -4.69
C LEU A 14 10.35 10.67 -3.41
N LYS A 15 11.14 9.61 -3.26
CA LYS A 15 12.04 9.43 -2.12
C LYS A 15 13.15 10.47 -2.09
N LEU A 16 13.67 10.90 -3.24
CA LEU A 16 14.64 11.99 -3.30
C LEU A 16 14.02 13.33 -2.83
N GLU A 17 12.81 13.63 -3.30
CA GLU A 17 12.07 14.83 -2.87
C GLU A 17 11.82 14.82 -1.35
N MET A 18 11.38 13.68 -0.80
CA MET A 18 11.22 13.51 0.66
C MET A 18 12.55 13.63 1.42
N ALA A 19 13.63 13.08 0.88
CA ALA A 19 14.95 13.18 1.53
C ALA A 19 15.44 14.63 1.63
N ASP A 20 15.22 15.44 0.60
CA ASP A 20 15.56 16.87 0.63
C ASP A 20 14.72 17.64 1.66
N GLU A 21 13.45 17.29 1.82
CA GLU A 21 12.59 17.85 2.86
C GLU A 21 13.08 17.45 4.27
N VAL A 22 13.28 16.14 4.52
CA VAL A 22 13.66 15.59 5.83
C VAL A 22 15.00 16.13 6.31
N LYS A 23 15.96 16.42 5.42
CA LYS A 23 17.25 17.07 5.76
C LYS A 23 17.08 18.39 6.50
N THR A 24 15.96 19.08 6.31
CA THR A 24 15.68 20.37 6.98
C THR A 24 15.13 20.21 8.40
N PHE A 25 14.61 19.02 8.73
CA PHE A 25 13.84 18.79 9.97
C PHE A 25 14.66 18.91 11.26
N PRO A 26 15.95 18.47 11.32
CA PRO A 26 16.75 18.67 12.54
C PRO A 26 16.88 20.14 12.93
N ALA A 27 17.06 21.04 11.96
CA ALA A 27 17.14 22.48 12.23
C ALA A 27 15.77 23.08 12.64
N LYS A 28 14.68 22.55 12.09
CA LYS A 28 13.32 23.09 12.29
C LYS A 28 12.61 22.50 13.51
N TYR A 29 12.81 21.20 13.77
CA TYR A 29 12.08 20.44 14.78
C TYR A 29 12.97 19.75 15.82
N GLY A 30 14.31 19.88 15.72
CA GLY A 30 15.29 19.26 16.62
C GLY A 30 15.55 17.77 16.34
N ARG A 31 14.76 17.11 15.50
CA ARG A 31 14.88 15.67 15.19
C ARG A 31 14.31 15.32 13.81
N VAL A 32 14.53 14.09 13.38
CA VAL A 32 13.91 13.50 12.18
C VAL A 32 12.74 12.60 12.56
N PRO A 33 11.82 12.26 11.61
CA PRO A 33 10.76 11.28 11.84
C PRO A 33 11.32 9.92 12.27
N HIS A 34 10.61 9.21 13.15
CA HIS A 34 10.98 7.88 13.63
C HIS A 34 9.88 6.86 13.35
N LEU A 35 10.21 5.88 12.52
CA LEU A 35 9.38 4.73 12.20
C LEU A 35 9.82 3.51 13.00
N VAL A 36 8.92 2.90 13.75
CA VAL A 36 9.14 1.60 14.40
C VAL A 36 8.36 0.52 13.65
N VAL A 37 9.07 -0.51 13.22
CA VAL A 37 8.49 -1.67 12.53
C VAL A 37 8.62 -2.88 13.45
N ILE A 38 7.50 -3.56 13.73
CA ILE A 38 7.49 -4.81 14.50
C ILE A 38 7.34 -5.97 13.53
N LEU A 39 8.25 -6.92 13.60
CA LEU A 39 8.25 -8.16 12.83
C LEU A 39 8.11 -9.34 13.78
N VAL A 40 7.09 -10.17 13.58
CA VAL A 40 6.85 -11.41 14.35
C VAL A 40 7.12 -12.60 13.45
N GLY A 41 8.00 -13.50 13.91
CA GLY A 41 8.45 -14.66 13.12
C GLY A 41 9.46 -14.32 12.05
N GLU A 42 9.73 -15.30 11.17
CA GLU A 42 10.78 -15.22 10.14
C GLU A 42 10.25 -15.58 8.73
N ASP A 43 8.98 -15.28 8.45
CA ASP A 43 8.45 -15.46 7.09
C ASP A 43 9.32 -14.71 6.08
N PRO A 44 9.87 -15.38 5.05
CA PRO A 44 10.81 -14.76 4.11
C PRO A 44 10.23 -13.54 3.37
N GLY A 45 8.93 -13.55 3.09
CA GLY A 45 8.24 -12.42 2.47
C GLY A 45 8.24 -11.21 3.39
N SER A 46 7.82 -11.40 4.65
CA SER A 46 7.78 -10.35 5.67
C SER A 46 9.18 -9.80 5.98
N VAL A 47 10.19 -10.66 6.09
CA VAL A 47 11.60 -10.25 6.29
C VAL A 47 12.09 -9.38 5.12
N SER A 48 11.78 -9.76 3.88
CA SER A 48 12.14 -9.00 2.68
C SER A 48 11.47 -7.62 2.67
N TYR A 49 10.17 -7.55 3.00
CA TYR A 49 9.44 -6.28 3.09
C TYR A 49 10.00 -5.35 4.18
N VAL A 50 10.27 -5.88 5.38
CA VAL A 50 10.86 -5.10 6.48
C VAL A 50 12.25 -4.59 6.12
N THR A 51 13.07 -5.40 5.46
CA THR A 51 14.40 -4.99 4.96
C THR A 51 14.27 -3.85 3.93
N GLY A 52 13.31 -3.97 3.01
CA GLY A 52 13.01 -2.92 2.04
C GLY A 52 12.54 -1.61 2.68
N LYS A 53 11.73 -1.68 3.74
CA LYS A 53 11.27 -0.53 4.52
C LYS A 53 12.43 0.16 5.24
N ALA A 54 13.30 -0.61 5.89
CA ALA A 54 14.49 -0.07 6.57
C ALA A 54 15.45 0.63 5.59
N LYS A 55 15.67 0.04 4.40
CA LYS A 55 16.45 0.66 3.34
C LYS A 55 15.83 1.97 2.87
N ALA A 56 14.54 1.99 2.60
CA ALA A 56 13.82 3.19 2.16
C ALA A 56 13.84 4.30 3.23
N SER A 57 13.71 3.93 4.52
CA SER A 57 13.86 4.88 5.64
C SER A 57 15.23 5.54 5.64
N ALA A 58 16.29 4.76 5.45
CA ALA A 58 17.67 5.29 5.37
C ALA A 58 17.86 6.20 4.14
N GLU A 59 17.29 5.85 2.98
CA GLU A 59 17.34 6.66 1.76
C GLU A 59 16.65 8.03 1.95
N VAL A 60 15.57 8.08 2.72
CA VAL A 60 14.79 9.31 2.99
C VAL A 60 15.34 10.09 4.18
N GLY A 61 16.15 9.49 5.04
CA GLY A 61 16.66 10.12 6.26
C GLY A 61 15.72 9.98 7.47
N ILE A 62 14.81 9.03 7.43
CA ILE A 62 13.89 8.67 8.53
C ILE A 62 14.63 7.71 9.48
N ARG A 63 14.61 7.96 10.78
CA ARG A 63 15.06 7.00 11.79
C ARG A 63 14.18 5.76 11.73
N ASN A 64 14.78 4.57 11.62
CA ASN A 64 14.06 3.31 11.61
C ASN A 64 14.53 2.40 12.73
N THR A 65 13.59 1.83 13.47
CA THR A 65 13.83 0.78 14.46
C THR A 65 13.02 -0.45 14.10
N THR A 66 13.68 -1.60 13.95
CA THR A 66 12.99 -2.87 13.73
C THR A 66 13.02 -3.70 15.00
N ILE A 67 11.86 -3.95 15.60
CA ILE A 67 11.68 -4.86 16.73
C ILE A 67 11.35 -6.24 16.18
N ARG A 68 12.23 -7.22 16.42
CA ARG A 68 12.01 -8.61 16.02
C ARG A 68 11.52 -9.42 17.20
N LYS A 69 10.44 -10.17 17.02
CA LYS A 69 9.89 -11.09 18.00
C LYS A 69 9.79 -12.49 17.40
N PRO A 70 10.00 -13.55 18.21
CA PRO A 70 9.80 -14.91 17.74
C PRO A 70 8.33 -15.16 17.42
N GLU A 71 8.04 -16.16 16.60
CA GLU A 71 6.67 -16.56 16.27
C GLU A 71 5.83 -16.91 17.52
N SER A 72 6.51 -17.36 18.61
CA SER A 72 5.89 -17.70 19.88
C SER A 72 5.50 -16.52 20.77
N VAL A 73 5.77 -15.26 20.36
CA VAL A 73 5.34 -14.09 21.14
C VAL A 73 3.83 -14.13 21.35
N THR A 74 3.38 -13.81 22.56
CA THR A 74 1.96 -13.77 22.88
C THR A 74 1.30 -12.48 22.39
N GLU A 75 -0.01 -12.52 22.15
CA GLU A 75 -0.79 -11.30 21.83
C GLU A 75 -0.61 -10.23 22.90
N ALA A 76 -0.64 -10.61 24.20
CA ALA A 76 -0.48 -9.68 25.31
C ALA A 76 0.89 -8.98 25.27
N GLU A 77 1.99 -9.72 25.09
CA GLU A 77 3.32 -9.12 24.97
C GLU A 77 3.45 -8.18 23.77
N LEU A 78 2.80 -8.51 22.65
CA LEU A 78 2.79 -7.63 21.48
C LEU A 78 2.01 -6.35 21.74
N LEU A 79 0.86 -6.45 22.40
CA LEU A 79 0.05 -5.30 22.80
C LEU A 79 0.76 -4.40 23.81
N ASP A 80 1.51 -4.97 24.76
CA ASP A 80 2.32 -4.20 25.72
C ASP A 80 3.43 -3.41 25.00
N ILE A 81 4.07 -4.00 23.99
CA ILE A 81 5.06 -3.29 23.16
C ILE A 81 4.41 -2.11 22.44
N ILE A 82 3.25 -2.33 21.82
CA ILE A 82 2.53 -1.26 21.11
C ILE A 82 2.11 -0.15 22.09
N ALA A 83 1.62 -0.51 23.27
CA ALA A 83 1.26 0.47 24.30
C ALA A 83 2.45 1.34 24.71
N ALA A 84 3.63 0.74 24.91
CA ALA A 84 4.86 1.49 25.20
C ALA A 84 5.25 2.43 24.05
N LEU A 85 5.17 1.98 22.80
CA LEU A 85 5.47 2.79 21.62
C LEU A 85 4.45 3.93 21.41
N ASN A 86 3.18 3.71 21.78
CA ASN A 86 2.17 4.76 21.73
C ASN A 86 2.50 5.92 22.68
N LEU A 87 3.09 5.63 23.84
CA LEU A 87 3.49 6.62 24.87
C LEU A 87 4.83 7.29 24.57
N ASP A 88 5.64 6.73 23.68
CA ASP A 88 6.96 7.28 23.34
C ASP A 88 6.81 8.44 22.34
N ASP A 89 7.11 9.66 22.81
CA ASP A 89 7.02 10.88 22.00
C ASP A 89 8.07 10.95 20.88
N GLU A 90 9.13 10.17 20.96
CA GLU A 90 10.14 10.06 19.91
C GLU A 90 9.69 9.15 18.74
N VAL A 91 8.61 8.38 18.91
CA VAL A 91 8.06 7.49 17.88
C VAL A 91 6.91 8.18 17.15
N ASP A 92 7.03 8.35 15.84
CA ASP A 92 6.04 9.02 14.99
C ASP A 92 5.19 8.06 14.17
N GLY A 93 5.72 6.88 13.88
CA GLY A 93 5.03 5.85 13.14
C GLY A 93 5.26 4.47 13.71
N ILE A 94 4.19 3.70 13.83
CA ILE A 94 4.21 2.29 14.26
C ILE A 94 3.63 1.45 13.14
N LEU A 95 4.34 0.39 12.79
CA LEU A 95 3.90 -0.60 11.81
C LEU A 95 4.12 -1.99 12.38
N VAL A 96 3.09 -2.81 12.38
CA VAL A 96 3.19 -4.24 12.65
C VAL A 96 3.12 -4.99 11.32
N GLN A 97 4.17 -5.70 10.96
CA GLN A 97 4.24 -6.40 9.67
C GLN A 97 3.29 -7.58 9.64
N LEU A 98 2.32 -7.52 8.73
CA LEU A 98 1.39 -8.62 8.46
C LEU A 98 1.96 -9.61 7.42
N PRO A 99 1.52 -10.88 7.42
CA PRO A 99 0.57 -11.48 8.37
C PRO A 99 1.19 -11.81 9.72
N LEU A 100 0.35 -11.89 10.75
CA LEU A 100 0.73 -12.34 12.08
C LEU A 100 0.49 -13.86 12.25
N PRO A 101 1.14 -14.51 13.23
CA PRO A 101 0.82 -15.88 13.62
C PRO A 101 -0.65 -16.03 14.02
N LYS A 102 -1.26 -17.18 13.70
CA LYS A 102 -2.72 -17.44 13.86
C LYS A 102 -3.27 -17.26 15.28
N HIS A 103 -2.43 -17.30 16.31
CA HIS A 103 -2.84 -17.12 17.71
C HIS A 103 -2.91 -15.66 18.13
N ILE A 104 -2.56 -14.73 17.23
CA ILE A 104 -2.62 -13.28 17.46
C ILE A 104 -3.72 -12.71 16.57
N ASP A 105 -4.64 -11.95 17.17
CA ASP A 105 -5.72 -11.27 16.47
C ASP A 105 -5.19 -9.98 15.79
N GLU A 106 -5.07 -10.01 14.46
CA GLU A 106 -4.57 -8.87 13.67
C GLU A 106 -5.42 -7.60 13.88
N ASP A 107 -6.73 -7.73 13.98
CA ASP A 107 -7.64 -6.59 14.13
C ASP A 107 -7.43 -5.90 15.50
N LYS A 108 -7.21 -6.67 16.55
CA LYS A 108 -6.86 -6.11 17.87
C LYS A 108 -5.52 -5.39 17.85
N VAL A 109 -4.52 -5.99 17.20
CA VAL A 109 -3.17 -5.41 17.09
C VAL A 109 -3.22 -4.09 16.33
N ILE A 110 -3.91 -4.04 15.22
CA ILE A 110 -4.10 -2.82 14.42
C ILE A 110 -4.84 -1.75 15.22
N ALA A 111 -5.90 -2.13 15.92
CA ALA A 111 -6.70 -1.19 16.74
C ALA A 111 -5.97 -0.69 17.99
N ALA A 112 -4.91 -1.39 18.46
CA ALA A 112 -4.10 -0.97 19.59
C ALA A 112 -3.07 0.13 19.25
N ILE A 113 -2.73 0.32 17.98
CA ILE A 113 -1.83 1.39 17.53
C ILE A 113 -2.56 2.74 17.71
N ASP A 114 -1.89 3.76 18.25
CA ASP A 114 -2.47 5.11 18.26
C ASP A 114 -2.73 5.57 16.81
N LYS A 115 -3.94 6.02 16.54
CA LYS A 115 -4.36 6.45 15.19
C LYS A 115 -3.45 7.51 14.58
N SER A 116 -2.79 8.33 15.41
CA SER A 116 -1.86 9.38 14.97
C SER A 116 -0.49 8.84 14.59
N LYS A 117 -0.17 7.60 14.99
CA LYS A 117 1.05 6.85 14.69
C LYS A 117 0.81 5.68 13.72
N ASP A 118 -0.44 5.45 13.29
CA ASP A 118 -0.80 4.45 12.29
C ASP A 118 -0.32 4.92 10.90
N VAL A 119 0.82 4.42 10.49
CA VAL A 119 1.43 4.79 9.20
C VAL A 119 0.95 3.94 8.02
N ASP A 120 0.32 2.79 8.28
CA ASP A 120 -0.31 1.96 7.24
C ASP A 120 -1.72 2.43 6.87
N GLY A 121 -2.38 3.23 7.75
CA GLY A 121 -3.74 3.71 7.54
C GLY A 121 -4.81 2.64 7.75
N PHE A 122 -4.53 1.62 8.57
CA PHE A 122 -5.43 0.48 8.81
C PHE A 122 -6.24 0.61 10.08
N HIS A 123 -5.86 1.53 10.99
CA HIS A 123 -6.59 1.75 12.23
C HIS A 123 -8.07 2.08 11.94
N PRO A 124 -9.05 1.45 12.65
CA PRO A 124 -10.49 1.64 12.38
C PRO A 124 -10.93 3.10 12.31
N LEU A 125 -10.36 3.98 13.15
CA LEU A 125 -10.68 5.41 13.10
C LEU A 125 -10.11 6.11 11.86
N ASN A 126 -8.95 5.72 11.33
CA ASN A 126 -8.44 6.23 10.06
C ASN A 126 -9.28 5.74 8.88
N VAL A 127 -9.70 4.47 8.91
CA VAL A 127 -10.62 3.90 7.92
C VAL A 127 -11.96 4.64 7.95
N ALA A 128 -12.54 4.86 9.12
CA ALA A 128 -13.79 5.63 9.26
C ALA A 128 -13.63 7.07 8.74
N ALA A 129 -12.54 7.74 9.09
CA ALA A 129 -12.24 9.10 8.63
C ALA A 129 -12.08 9.16 7.10
N LEU A 130 -11.41 8.18 6.46
CA LEU A 130 -11.33 8.06 5.01
C LEU A 130 -12.73 8.01 4.36
N TRP A 131 -13.64 7.19 4.89
CA TRP A 131 -15.00 7.11 4.37
C TRP A 131 -15.81 8.40 4.56
N GLN A 132 -15.55 9.14 5.62
CA GLN A 132 -16.19 10.42 5.93
C GLN A 132 -15.50 11.63 5.29
N LYS A 133 -14.46 11.43 4.47
CA LYS A 133 -13.61 12.49 3.88
C LYS A 133 -12.99 13.43 4.92
N GLN A 134 -12.69 12.88 6.09
CA GLN A 134 -11.97 13.59 7.14
C GLN A 134 -10.46 13.38 7.01
N PRO A 135 -9.62 14.30 7.53
CA PRO A 135 -8.17 14.12 7.55
C PRO A 135 -7.78 12.82 8.26
N CYS A 136 -7.02 11.98 7.59
CA CYS A 136 -6.55 10.69 8.09
C CYS A 136 -5.26 10.25 7.41
N THR A 137 -4.63 9.23 7.94
CA THR A 137 -3.57 8.49 7.22
C THR A 137 -4.22 7.58 6.19
N LEU A 138 -3.84 7.72 4.92
CA LEU A 138 -4.34 6.88 3.84
C LEU A 138 -3.58 5.56 3.78
N PRO A 139 -4.23 4.42 3.50
CA PRO A 139 -3.54 3.17 3.26
C PRO A 139 -2.49 3.29 2.16
N CYS A 140 -1.27 2.78 2.44
CA CYS A 140 -0.08 3.01 1.62
C CYS A 140 -0.26 2.56 0.16
N THR A 141 -0.75 1.33 -0.07
CA THR A 141 -0.94 0.78 -1.42
C THR A 141 -1.99 1.55 -2.22
N PRO A 142 -3.20 1.81 -1.71
CA PRO A 142 -4.20 2.66 -2.36
C PRO A 142 -3.71 4.07 -2.67
N LYS A 143 -3.00 4.71 -1.72
CA LYS A 143 -2.36 6.02 -1.91
C LYS A 143 -1.37 5.99 -3.08
N GLY A 144 -0.54 4.93 -3.14
CA GLY A 144 0.42 4.71 -4.21
C GLY A 144 -0.24 4.53 -5.58
N ILE A 145 -1.30 3.75 -5.66
CA ILE A 145 -2.08 3.54 -6.89
C ILE A 145 -2.61 4.88 -7.43
N LEU A 146 -3.23 5.68 -6.56
CA LEU A 146 -3.76 6.98 -6.97
C LEU A 146 -2.66 7.93 -7.48
N LYS A 147 -1.48 7.94 -6.81
CA LYS A 147 -0.31 8.70 -7.28
C LYS A 147 0.17 8.22 -8.65
N MET A 148 0.24 6.92 -8.86
CA MET A 148 0.65 6.33 -10.15
C MET A 148 -0.30 6.74 -11.27
N LEU A 149 -1.60 6.64 -11.08
CA LEU A 149 -2.62 7.06 -12.05
C LEU A 149 -2.47 8.55 -12.41
N ARG A 150 -2.37 9.42 -11.40
CA ARG A 150 -2.20 10.87 -11.59
C ARG A 150 -0.89 11.22 -12.32
N THR A 151 0.22 10.59 -11.93
CA THR A 151 1.53 10.83 -12.57
C THR A 151 1.55 10.34 -14.02
N ALA A 152 0.82 9.28 -14.32
CA ALA A 152 0.67 8.80 -15.69
C ALA A 152 -0.22 9.70 -16.57
N GLY A 153 -0.89 10.70 -15.98
CA GLY A 153 -1.83 11.57 -16.68
C GLY A 153 -3.18 10.89 -16.94
N VAL A 154 -3.52 9.85 -16.18
CA VAL A 154 -4.82 9.17 -16.31
C VAL A 154 -5.90 10.06 -15.73
N GLU A 155 -6.87 10.42 -16.57
CA GLU A 155 -8.10 11.06 -16.12
C GLU A 155 -8.95 10.04 -15.38
N ILE A 156 -9.27 10.33 -14.10
CA ILE A 156 -10.05 9.42 -13.25
C ILE A 156 -11.53 9.84 -13.21
N ALA A 157 -11.78 11.14 -13.25
CA ALA A 157 -13.12 11.69 -13.15
C ALA A 157 -14.00 11.21 -14.32
N GLY A 158 -15.22 10.76 -14.01
CA GLY A 158 -16.18 10.24 -14.98
C GLY A 158 -15.89 8.83 -15.51
N LYS A 159 -14.73 8.23 -15.16
CA LYS A 159 -14.34 6.89 -15.64
C LYS A 159 -15.04 5.78 -14.89
N ARG A 160 -15.33 4.68 -15.59
CA ARG A 160 -15.77 3.42 -15.00
C ARG A 160 -14.53 2.68 -14.47
N ALA A 161 -14.40 2.63 -13.16
CA ALA A 161 -13.35 1.90 -12.48
C ALA A 161 -13.90 0.58 -11.94
N VAL A 162 -13.23 -0.52 -12.27
CA VAL A 162 -13.53 -1.84 -11.69
C VAL A 162 -12.36 -2.23 -10.79
N VAL A 163 -12.65 -2.61 -9.55
CA VAL A 163 -11.68 -3.11 -8.58
C VAL A 163 -11.98 -4.58 -8.30
N ILE A 164 -11.09 -5.48 -8.71
CA ILE A 164 -11.18 -6.89 -8.35
C ILE A 164 -10.45 -7.10 -7.03
N GLY A 165 -11.21 -7.42 -5.99
CA GLY A 165 -10.74 -7.58 -4.61
C GLY A 165 -11.47 -6.64 -3.65
N ARG A 166 -11.67 -7.10 -2.40
CA ARG A 166 -12.41 -6.36 -1.37
C ARG A 166 -11.78 -6.45 0.01
N SER A 167 -10.45 -6.57 0.06
CA SER A 167 -9.73 -6.55 1.32
C SER A 167 -9.81 -5.16 1.99
N ASN A 168 -9.78 -5.15 3.33
CA ASN A 168 -9.77 -3.92 4.11
C ASN A 168 -8.51 -3.07 3.85
N ILE A 169 -7.41 -3.71 3.44
CA ILE A 169 -6.11 -3.05 3.28
C ILE A 169 -5.87 -2.50 1.86
N VAL A 170 -6.55 -3.02 0.83
CA VAL A 170 -6.36 -2.58 -0.57
C VAL A 170 -7.68 -2.34 -1.28
N GLY A 171 -8.51 -3.37 -1.49
CA GLY A 171 -9.67 -3.30 -2.37
C GLY A 171 -10.69 -2.23 -1.96
N LEU A 172 -11.11 -2.24 -0.69
CA LEU A 172 -12.03 -1.23 -0.16
C LEU A 172 -11.45 0.18 -0.22
N PRO A 173 -10.24 0.45 0.32
CA PRO A 173 -9.73 1.81 0.32
C PRO A 173 -9.37 2.34 -1.07
N VAL A 174 -8.88 1.51 -2.02
CA VAL A 174 -8.65 2.01 -3.38
C VAL A 174 -9.95 2.35 -4.09
N SER A 175 -11.01 1.57 -3.86
CA SER A 175 -12.35 1.87 -4.38
C SER A 175 -12.86 3.21 -3.86
N LYS A 176 -12.67 3.46 -2.56
CA LYS A 176 -13.03 4.75 -1.95
C LYS A 176 -12.23 5.92 -2.53
N LEU A 177 -10.92 5.76 -2.72
CA LEU A 177 -10.08 6.82 -3.28
C LEU A 177 -10.42 7.12 -4.75
N LEU A 178 -10.76 6.11 -5.56
CA LEU A 178 -11.23 6.29 -6.92
C LEU A 178 -12.59 6.98 -6.97
N LEU A 179 -13.51 6.61 -6.07
CA LEU A 179 -14.80 7.28 -5.92
C LEU A 179 -14.62 8.76 -5.53
N ASP A 180 -13.70 9.06 -4.63
CA ASP A 180 -13.40 10.45 -4.23
C ASP A 180 -12.73 11.25 -5.35
N ALA A 181 -12.06 10.57 -6.28
CA ALA A 181 -11.54 11.14 -7.52
C ALA A 181 -12.60 11.23 -8.64
N ASN A 182 -13.88 11.05 -8.29
CA ASN A 182 -15.05 11.15 -9.17
C ASN A 182 -15.15 10.02 -10.23
N ALA A 183 -14.58 8.84 -9.99
CA ALA A 183 -14.86 7.67 -10.81
C ALA A 183 -16.20 7.03 -10.43
N THR A 184 -16.84 6.35 -11.37
CA THR A 184 -17.91 5.39 -11.08
C THR A 184 -17.26 4.04 -10.78
N VAL A 185 -17.38 3.56 -9.54
CA VAL A 185 -16.64 2.38 -9.07
C VAL A 185 -17.53 1.15 -8.94
N THR A 186 -17.10 0.06 -9.56
CA THR A 186 -17.68 -1.28 -9.36
C THR A 186 -16.64 -2.14 -8.63
N MET A 187 -17.06 -2.74 -7.52
CA MET A 187 -16.25 -3.71 -6.78
C MET A 187 -16.63 -5.12 -7.17
N ALA A 188 -15.66 -5.90 -7.63
CA ALA A 188 -15.82 -7.30 -8.01
C ALA A 188 -15.06 -8.23 -7.05
N HIS A 189 -15.55 -9.44 -6.86
CA HIS A 189 -15.00 -10.41 -5.92
C HIS A 189 -15.33 -11.85 -6.34
N SER A 190 -14.92 -12.83 -5.57
CA SER A 190 -15.09 -14.27 -5.86
C SER A 190 -16.56 -14.75 -6.04
N ARG A 191 -17.54 -13.92 -5.70
CA ARG A 191 -18.98 -14.22 -5.89
C ARG A 191 -19.61 -13.39 -7.01
N THR A 192 -18.82 -12.55 -7.71
CA THR A 192 -19.32 -11.77 -8.84
C THR A 192 -19.64 -12.72 -9.99
N ARG A 193 -20.86 -12.63 -10.52
CA ARG A 193 -21.27 -13.37 -11.71
C ARG A 193 -20.70 -12.68 -12.94
N ASP A 194 -20.40 -13.44 -13.97
CA ASP A 194 -19.93 -12.94 -15.27
C ASP A 194 -18.79 -11.91 -15.14
N LEU A 195 -17.79 -12.24 -14.29
CA LEU A 195 -16.69 -11.34 -13.94
C LEU A 195 -16.00 -10.77 -15.18
N ALA A 196 -15.80 -11.55 -16.22
CA ALA A 196 -15.17 -11.09 -17.45
C ALA A 196 -16.00 -10.00 -18.17
N GLU A 197 -17.33 -10.06 -18.10
CA GLU A 197 -18.20 -9.00 -18.64
C GLU A 197 -18.05 -7.70 -17.82
N VAL A 198 -18.07 -7.82 -16.50
CA VAL A 198 -17.87 -6.68 -15.58
C VAL A 198 -16.51 -6.00 -15.85
N THR A 199 -15.43 -6.77 -15.99
CA THR A 199 -14.09 -6.23 -16.18
C THR A 199 -13.88 -5.65 -17.57
N ARG A 200 -14.47 -6.21 -18.62
CA ARG A 200 -14.48 -5.59 -19.96
C ARG A 200 -15.17 -4.22 -20.01
N GLY A 201 -16.09 -3.96 -19.08
CA GLY A 201 -16.71 -2.64 -18.94
C GLY A 201 -15.81 -1.56 -18.33
N ALA A 202 -14.63 -1.93 -17.81
CA ALA A 202 -13.73 -1.01 -17.11
C ALA A 202 -12.95 -0.13 -18.08
N GLU A 203 -12.81 1.16 -17.74
CA GLU A 203 -11.81 2.07 -18.30
C GLU A 203 -10.56 2.11 -17.41
N ILE A 204 -10.73 1.87 -16.10
CA ILE A 204 -9.65 1.66 -15.14
C ILE A 204 -9.93 0.33 -14.42
N LEU A 205 -9.00 -0.60 -14.51
CA LEU A 205 -9.07 -1.91 -13.86
C LEU A 205 -7.96 -2.03 -12.81
N VAL A 206 -8.34 -2.21 -11.54
CA VAL A 206 -7.42 -2.48 -10.43
C VAL A 206 -7.60 -3.92 -9.99
N VAL A 207 -6.52 -4.69 -9.95
CA VAL A 207 -6.55 -6.12 -9.62
C VAL A 207 -5.75 -6.37 -8.34
N ALA A 208 -6.42 -6.85 -7.28
CA ALA A 208 -5.84 -7.03 -5.95
C ALA A 208 -6.44 -8.27 -5.25
N ILE A 209 -6.12 -9.47 -5.77
CA ILE A 209 -6.70 -10.74 -5.32
C ILE A 209 -5.67 -11.80 -4.91
N GLY A 210 -4.37 -11.56 -5.17
CA GLY A 210 -3.31 -12.50 -4.81
C GLY A 210 -3.39 -13.84 -5.58
N ARG A 211 -3.79 -13.79 -6.85
CA ARG A 211 -3.89 -14.97 -7.71
C ARG A 211 -3.07 -14.78 -8.99
N PRO A 212 -2.00 -15.58 -9.18
CA PRO A 212 -1.09 -15.39 -10.29
C PRO A 212 -1.81 -15.47 -11.65
N LYS A 213 -1.59 -14.45 -12.50
CA LYS A 213 -2.08 -14.37 -13.90
C LYS A 213 -3.59 -14.64 -14.07
N PHE A 214 -4.38 -14.29 -13.08
CA PHE A 214 -5.83 -14.55 -13.09
C PHE A 214 -6.59 -13.73 -14.15
N VAL A 215 -6.20 -12.47 -14.35
CA VAL A 215 -6.83 -11.61 -15.36
C VAL A 215 -6.14 -11.81 -16.69
N THR A 216 -6.91 -12.31 -17.67
CA THR A 216 -6.46 -12.66 -19.03
C THR A 216 -6.97 -11.63 -20.07
N ALA A 217 -6.47 -11.72 -21.28
CA ALA A 217 -6.78 -10.75 -22.35
C ALA A 217 -8.28 -10.65 -22.68
N ASP A 218 -9.06 -11.74 -22.54
CA ASP A 218 -10.51 -11.75 -22.77
C ASP A 218 -11.31 -11.01 -21.70
N MET A 219 -10.69 -10.74 -20.56
CA MET A 219 -11.27 -9.97 -19.45
C MET A 219 -11.00 -8.45 -19.57
N VAL A 220 -10.21 -7.99 -20.54
CA VAL A 220 -9.78 -6.60 -20.68
C VAL A 220 -10.16 -6.07 -22.06
N SER A 221 -10.76 -4.89 -22.13
CA SER A 221 -11.05 -4.19 -23.38
C SER A 221 -9.87 -3.34 -23.86
N GLU A 222 -9.87 -3.02 -25.15
CA GLU A 222 -8.88 -2.11 -25.74
C GLU A 222 -8.90 -0.73 -25.06
N GLY A 223 -7.73 -0.21 -24.76
CA GLY A 223 -7.58 1.12 -24.15
C GLY A 223 -7.74 1.16 -22.64
N THR A 224 -8.00 0.05 -21.98
CA THR A 224 -8.14 -0.02 -20.50
C THR A 224 -6.83 0.36 -19.80
N VAL A 225 -6.91 1.13 -18.73
CA VAL A 225 -5.81 1.35 -17.77
C VAL A 225 -5.82 0.21 -16.77
N VAL A 226 -4.73 -0.55 -16.66
CA VAL A 226 -4.62 -1.74 -15.82
C VAL A 226 -3.60 -1.55 -14.70
N ILE A 227 -4.04 -1.62 -13.47
CA ILE A 227 -3.21 -1.54 -12.25
C ILE A 227 -3.19 -2.91 -11.59
N ASP A 228 -2.08 -3.59 -11.69
CA ASP A 228 -1.85 -4.89 -11.06
C ASP A 228 -1.18 -4.70 -9.70
N VAL A 229 -1.88 -5.08 -8.64
CA VAL A 229 -1.42 -4.97 -7.24
C VAL A 229 -0.84 -6.30 -6.73
N GLY A 230 -1.15 -7.38 -7.44
CA GLY A 230 -0.74 -8.73 -7.04
C GLY A 230 0.78 -8.88 -7.00
N VAL A 231 1.26 -9.59 -5.98
CA VAL A 231 2.66 -10.03 -5.89
C VAL A 231 2.63 -11.51 -5.56
N ASN A 232 2.82 -12.33 -6.57
CA ASN A 232 2.73 -13.78 -6.49
C ASN A 232 4.03 -14.42 -6.96
N ARG A 233 4.20 -15.72 -6.68
CA ARG A 233 5.18 -16.56 -7.37
C ARG A 233 4.45 -17.34 -8.46
N ASP A 234 4.94 -17.22 -9.67
CA ASP A 234 4.50 -18.03 -10.80
C ASP A 234 4.78 -19.51 -10.49
N PRO A 235 3.76 -20.39 -10.49
CA PRO A 235 3.93 -21.78 -10.13
C PRO A 235 4.81 -22.55 -11.12
N GLU A 236 4.94 -22.09 -12.37
CA GLU A 236 5.75 -22.77 -13.40
C GLU A 236 7.20 -22.32 -13.37
N THR A 237 7.45 -21.02 -13.19
CA THR A 237 8.80 -20.45 -13.31
C THR A 237 9.44 -20.08 -11.98
N GLY A 238 8.67 -20.02 -10.89
CA GLY A 238 9.11 -19.55 -9.57
C GLY A 238 9.39 -18.04 -9.50
N LYS A 239 9.28 -17.31 -10.61
CA LYS A 239 9.52 -15.88 -10.69
C LYS A 239 8.33 -15.09 -10.10
N LEU A 240 8.59 -13.85 -9.71
CA LEU A 240 7.51 -12.95 -9.30
C LEU A 240 6.62 -12.59 -10.49
N CYS A 241 5.31 -12.64 -10.27
CA CYS A 241 4.29 -12.22 -11.23
C CYS A 241 3.14 -11.53 -10.51
N GLY A 242 2.30 -10.85 -11.25
CA GLY A 242 1.09 -10.20 -10.75
C GLY A 242 -0.14 -11.08 -10.81
N ASP A 243 -1.28 -10.46 -10.53
CA ASP A 243 -2.62 -11.04 -10.70
C ASP A 243 -3.07 -10.98 -12.17
N VAL A 244 -2.39 -10.18 -13.00
CA VAL A 244 -2.68 -10.01 -14.42
C VAL A 244 -1.67 -10.81 -15.25
N ASP A 245 -2.15 -11.49 -16.29
CA ASP A 245 -1.29 -12.03 -17.35
C ASP A 245 -0.76 -10.85 -18.16
N PHE A 246 0.37 -10.31 -17.72
CA PHE A 246 0.97 -9.11 -18.28
C PHE A 246 1.19 -9.23 -19.78
N ALA A 247 1.76 -10.35 -20.24
CA ALA A 247 2.11 -10.55 -21.65
C ALA A 247 0.87 -10.58 -22.54
N ALA A 248 -0.23 -11.18 -22.07
CA ALA A 248 -1.46 -11.26 -22.81
C ALA A 248 -2.26 -9.93 -22.81
N VAL A 249 -2.16 -9.16 -21.73
CA VAL A 249 -2.97 -7.94 -21.50
C VAL A 249 -2.28 -6.67 -22.03
N GLU A 250 -0.95 -6.62 -22.06
CA GLU A 250 -0.18 -5.43 -22.48
C GLU A 250 -0.61 -4.88 -23.83
N SER A 251 -0.91 -5.74 -24.80
CA SER A 251 -1.30 -5.31 -26.15
C SER A 251 -2.64 -4.56 -26.19
N LYS A 252 -3.53 -4.82 -25.21
CA LYS A 252 -4.87 -4.21 -25.11
C LYS A 252 -4.91 -2.98 -24.21
N ALA A 253 -4.05 -2.95 -23.19
CA ALA A 253 -4.02 -1.84 -22.26
C ALA A 253 -3.51 -0.55 -22.89
N SER A 254 -4.07 0.60 -22.51
CA SER A 254 -3.45 1.91 -22.80
C SER A 254 -2.30 2.20 -21.83
N VAL A 255 -2.47 1.77 -20.58
CA VAL A 255 -1.54 1.94 -19.48
C VAL A 255 -1.54 0.65 -18.65
N ILE A 256 -0.37 0.17 -18.24
CA ILE A 256 -0.26 -1.03 -17.40
C ILE A 256 0.90 -0.92 -16.41
N THR A 257 0.75 -1.52 -15.21
CA THR A 257 1.82 -1.64 -14.23
C THR A 257 2.50 -3.01 -14.34
N PRO A 258 3.84 -3.09 -14.31
CA PRO A 258 4.56 -4.36 -14.31
C PRO A 258 4.62 -4.97 -12.90
N VAL A 259 4.78 -6.28 -12.83
CA VAL A 259 5.12 -6.99 -11.59
C VAL A 259 6.32 -7.91 -11.87
N PRO A 260 7.47 -7.70 -11.18
CA PRO A 260 7.75 -6.69 -10.17
C PRO A 260 7.99 -5.28 -10.73
N GLY A 261 7.99 -4.26 -9.85
CA GLY A 261 8.38 -2.89 -10.21
C GLY A 261 7.22 -1.90 -10.41
N GLY A 262 5.98 -2.37 -10.31
CA GLY A 262 4.77 -1.54 -10.33
C GLY A 262 4.37 -1.02 -8.94
N VAL A 263 3.26 -1.51 -8.40
CA VAL A 263 2.63 -0.99 -7.17
C VAL A 263 3.48 -1.21 -5.91
N GLY A 264 4.19 -2.35 -5.78
CA GLY A 264 4.97 -2.68 -4.58
C GLY A 264 5.96 -1.60 -4.13
N PRO A 265 6.85 -1.07 -4.99
CA PRO A 265 7.74 0.04 -4.64
C PRO A 265 7.00 1.29 -4.16
N MET A 266 5.82 1.58 -4.70
CA MET A 266 5.01 2.72 -4.29
C MET A 266 4.39 2.56 -2.91
N THR A 267 4.07 1.34 -2.50
CA THR A 267 3.61 1.04 -1.13
C THR A 267 4.66 1.47 -0.09
N ILE A 268 5.93 1.10 -0.30
CA ILE A 268 7.02 1.48 0.59
C ILE A 268 7.28 3.01 0.54
N CYS A 269 7.19 3.61 -0.64
CA CYS A 269 7.33 5.05 -0.81
C CYS A 269 6.25 5.81 -0.02
N CYS A 270 4.98 5.39 -0.14
CA CYS A 270 3.87 6.02 0.59
C CYS A 270 3.94 5.78 2.11
N LEU A 271 4.56 4.68 2.56
CA LEU A 271 4.84 4.47 3.98
C LEU A 271 5.82 5.54 4.51
N MET A 272 6.87 5.87 3.75
CA MET A 272 7.78 6.95 4.14
C MET A 272 7.05 8.29 4.20
N GLU A 273 6.24 8.59 3.22
CA GLU A 273 5.41 9.80 3.21
C GLU A 273 4.43 9.85 4.39
N ASN A 274 3.72 8.76 4.67
CA ASN A 274 2.83 8.69 5.84
C ASN A 274 3.59 8.89 7.16
N THR A 275 4.80 8.36 7.27
CA THR A 275 5.65 8.56 8.46
C THR A 275 6.01 10.05 8.64
N ILE A 276 6.35 10.73 7.55
CA ILE A 276 6.62 12.18 7.55
C ILE A 276 5.35 12.96 7.92
N GLU A 277 4.21 12.61 7.34
CA GLU A 277 2.92 13.26 7.66
C GLU A 277 2.53 13.07 9.13
N CYS A 278 2.73 11.88 9.70
CA CYS A 278 2.49 11.61 11.12
C CYS A 278 3.41 12.47 12.00
N PHE A 279 4.71 12.53 11.68
CA PHE A 279 5.66 13.39 12.36
C PHE A 279 5.23 14.86 12.33
N LEU A 280 4.91 15.41 11.16
CA LEU A 280 4.54 16.82 11.00
C LEU A 280 3.26 17.17 11.76
N ARG A 281 2.26 16.29 11.77
CA ARG A 281 1.04 16.47 12.56
C ARG A 281 1.29 16.51 14.05
N ARG A 282 2.30 15.79 14.55
CA ARG A 282 2.69 15.75 15.97
C ARG A 282 3.63 16.88 16.34
N ALA A 283 4.60 17.22 15.48
CA ALA A 283 5.56 18.29 15.71
C ALA A 283 4.95 19.71 15.62
N GLY A 284 3.82 19.85 14.98
CA GLY A 284 3.09 21.12 14.87
C GLY A 284 2.08 21.41 16.00
N ARG A 285 2.10 20.58 17.05
CA ARG A 285 1.22 20.74 18.24
C ARG A 285 1.88 21.55 19.32
#